data_a0ff46b7fbcda725e0d62cd2454c028c
#
_entry.id   a0ff46b7fbcda725e0d62cd2454c028c
#
_cell.length_a   1.000
_cell.length_b   1.000
_cell.length_c   1.000
_cell.angle_alpha   90.00
_cell.angle_beta   90.00
_cell.angle_gamma   90.00
#
_symmetry.space_group_name_H-M   'P 1'
#
loop_
_entity.id
_entity.type
_entity.pdbx_description
1 polymer ?
#
loop_
_entity_poly.entity_id
_entity_poly.type
_entity_poly.pdbx_seq_one_letter_code
_entity_poly.pdbx_strand_id
1 'polypeptide(L)'
;QITKNMINNYVKMKVVPAPIKKKYSKTHIAYLVIVCVMKQIYSISMIKNMLPDFDDEQGIIKTYNCFVRSFKKAVNEDIGGMINEIDEENGVLELSSKAIALKLLAEKVIR
;
A
#
# COMPACT_ATOMS: atom_id res chain seq x y z
N GLN A 1 10.40 -1.10 -6.89
CA GLN A 1 10.82 0.00 -7.76
C GLN A 1 9.74 0.27 -8.81
N ILE A 2 9.35 1.54 -8.98
CA ILE A 2 8.29 1.94 -9.89
C ILE A 2 8.89 2.19 -11.28
N THR A 3 8.37 1.51 -12.29
CA THR A 3 8.78 1.72 -13.68
C THR A 3 7.61 2.31 -14.49
N LYS A 4 7.95 2.93 -15.61
CA LYS A 4 6.94 3.47 -16.54
C LYS A 4 5.98 2.36 -17.02
N ASN A 5 6.49 1.17 -17.26
CA ASN A 5 5.68 0.04 -17.71
C ASN A 5 4.70 -0.40 -16.63
N MET A 6 5.11 -0.39 -15.36
CA MET A 6 4.22 -0.70 -14.24
C MET A 6 3.07 0.29 -14.14
N ILE A 7 3.37 1.59 -14.27
CA ILE A 7 2.34 2.63 -14.24
C ILE A 7 1.37 2.45 -15.39
N ASN A 8 1.86 2.20 -16.59
CA ASN A 8 1.02 1.98 -17.77
C ASN A 8 0.11 0.76 -17.59
N ASN A 9 0.62 -0.31 -16.98
CA ASN A 9 -0.18 -1.49 -16.69
C ASN A 9 -1.28 -1.21 -15.68
N TYR A 10 -0.97 -0.44 -14.63
CA TYR A 10 -1.97 -0.07 -13.63
C TYR A 10 -3.07 0.79 -14.24
N VAL A 11 -2.72 1.67 -15.18
CA VAL A 11 -3.71 2.48 -15.91
C VAL A 11 -4.59 1.58 -16.79
N LYS A 12 -3.99 0.62 -17.51
CA LYS A 12 -4.75 -0.33 -18.33
C LYS A 12 -5.72 -1.16 -17.51
N MET A 13 -5.31 -1.57 -16.31
CA MET A 13 -6.14 -2.36 -15.41
C MET A 13 -7.17 -1.51 -14.66
N LYS A 14 -7.19 -0.21 -14.91
CA LYS A 14 -8.09 0.74 -14.26
C LYS A 14 -7.94 0.81 -12.75
N VAL A 15 -6.74 0.53 -12.27
CA VAL A 15 -6.38 0.69 -10.87
C VAL A 15 -5.96 2.12 -10.60
N VAL A 16 -5.26 2.70 -11.55
CA VAL A 16 -4.79 4.09 -11.49
C VAL A 16 -5.39 4.82 -12.69
N PRO A 17 -5.96 6.01 -12.50
CA PRO A 17 -6.52 6.76 -13.63
C PRO A 17 -5.43 7.27 -14.56
N ALA A 18 -5.79 7.47 -15.82
CA ALA A 18 -4.88 7.99 -16.81
C ALA A 18 -4.47 9.44 -16.48
N PRO A 19 -3.24 9.85 -16.86
CA PRO A 19 -2.85 11.24 -16.67
C PRO A 19 -3.69 12.18 -17.54
N ILE A 20 -3.93 13.38 -17.04
CA ILE A 20 -4.67 14.41 -17.77
C ILE A 20 -3.65 15.21 -18.56
N LYS A 21 -3.81 15.23 -19.89
CA LYS A 21 -2.88 15.92 -20.80
C LYS A 21 -1.42 15.49 -20.56
N LYS A 22 -1.21 14.19 -20.34
CA LYS A 22 0.10 13.60 -20.07
C LYS A 22 0.76 14.09 -18.76
N LYS A 23 -0.03 14.67 -17.86
CA LYS A 23 0.45 15.15 -16.56
C LYS A 23 -0.23 14.43 -15.42
N TYR A 24 0.53 14.16 -14.37
CA TYR A 24 0.03 13.55 -13.14
C TYR A 24 -0.12 14.61 -12.06
N SER A 25 -1.27 14.65 -11.42
CA SER A 25 -1.54 15.55 -10.30
C SER A 25 -1.00 14.96 -8.99
N LYS A 26 -1.06 15.74 -7.91
CA LYS A 26 -0.72 15.26 -6.58
C LYS A 26 -1.59 14.05 -6.20
N THR A 27 -2.86 14.07 -6.58
CA THR A 27 -3.79 12.97 -6.30
C THR A 27 -3.37 11.69 -7.04
N HIS A 28 -2.91 11.80 -8.28
CA HIS A 28 -2.36 10.66 -9.01
C HIS A 28 -1.15 10.08 -8.28
N ILE A 29 -0.25 10.94 -7.84
CA ILE A 29 0.98 10.51 -7.16
C ILE A 29 0.65 9.80 -5.84
N ALA A 30 -0.25 10.37 -5.05
CA ALA A 30 -0.70 9.76 -3.81
C ALA A 30 -1.30 8.37 -4.05
N TYR A 31 -2.14 8.27 -5.08
CA TYR A 31 -2.77 7.01 -5.46
C TYR A 31 -1.73 5.97 -5.89
N LEU A 32 -0.76 6.38 -6.71
CA LEU A 32 0.33 5.51 -7.16
C LEU A 32 1.15 4.97 -6.00
N VAL A 33 1.48 5.82 -5.03
CA VAL A 33 2.24 5.41 -3.85
C VAL A 33 1.50 4.31 -3.10
N ILE A 34 0.20 4.51 -2.85
CA ILE A 34 -0.61 3.52 -2.13
C ILE A 34 -0.65 2.20 -2.91
N VAL A 35 -0.91 2.26 -4.21
CA VAL A 35 -0.97 1.06 -5.06
C VAL A 35 0.35 0.30 -5.04
N CYS A 36 1.47 1.01 -5.19
CA CYS A 36 2.78 0.37 -5.23
C CYS A 36 3.14 -0.31 -3.91
N VAL A 37 2.78 0.29 -2.79
CA VAL A 37 3.03 -0.31 -1.48
C VAL A 37 2.10 -1.52 -1.26
N MET A 38 0.82 -1.36 -1.54
CA MET A 38 -0.16 -2.43 -1.36
C MET A 38 0.08 -3.61 -2.29
N LYS A 39 0.62 -3.37 -3.47
CA LYS A 39 0.93 -4.41 -4.45
C LYS A 39 1.92 -5.44 -3.93
N GLN A 40 2.70 -5.08 -2.94
CA GLN A 40 3.67 -6.00 -2.34
C GLN A 40 2.99 -7.16 -1.60
N ILE A 41 1.78 -6.95 -1.10
CA ILE A 41 1.08 -7.97 -0.30
C ILE A 41 -0.29 -8.34 -0.84
N TYR A 42 -0.90 -7.54 -1.71
CA TYR A 42 -2.24 -7.80 -2.23
C TYR A 42 -2.24 -7.87 -3.75
N SER A 43 -3.25 -8.58 -4.28
CA SER A 43 -3.50 -8.59 -5.72
C SER A 43 -4.08 -7.24 -6.17
N ILE A 44 -3.95 -6.95 -7.45
CA ILE A 44 -4.52 -5.74 -8.04
C ILE A 44 -6.05 -5.69 -7.85
N SER A 45 -6.72 -6.84 -7.99
CA SER A 45 -8.17 -6.92 -7.81
C SER A 45 -8.58 -6.50 -6.40
N MET A 46 -7.84 -6.94 -5.40
CA MET A 46 -8.12 -6.58 -4.01
C MET A 46 -7.87 -5.09 -3.78
N ILE A 47 -6.78 -4.57 -4.33
CA ILE A 47 -6.44 -3.15 -4.19
C ILE A 47 -7.53 -2.27 -4.77
N LYS A 48 -8.07 -2.62 -5.94
CA LYS A 48 -9.17 -1.88 -6.55
C LYS A 48 -10.39 -1.78 -5.63
N ASN A 49 -10.69 -2.86 -4.92
CA ASN A 49 -11.83 -2.88 -4.02
C ASN A 49 -11.58 -2.11 -2.72
N MET A 50 -10.32 -1.92 -2.35
CA MET A 50 -9.94 -1.24 -1.12
C MET A 50 -9.89 0.28 -1.25
N LEU A 51 -9.58 0.77 -2.44
CA LEU A 51 -9.34 2.19 -2.64
C LEU A 51 -10.62 2.93 -3.02
N PRO A 52 -10.76 4.20 -2.62
CA PRO A 52 -11.88 5.03 -3.06
C PRO A 52 -11.79 5.31 -4.55
N ASP A 53 -12.91 5.72 -5.15
CA ASP A 53 -12.92 6.13 -6.55
C ASP A 53 -12.01 7.34 -6.75
N PHE A 54 -11.35 7.39 -7.90
CA PHE A 54 -10.44 8.48 -8.20
C PHE A 54 -11.13 9.84 -8.18
N ASP A 55 -12.40 9.89 -8.56
CA ASP A 55 -13.19 11.13 -8.54
C ASP A 55 -13.40 11.66 -7.12
N ASP A 56 -13.24 10.81 -6.12
CA ASP A 56 -13.33 11.20 -4.72
C ASP A 56 -11.96 11.68 -4.23
N GLU A 57 -11.57 12.89 -4.65
CA GLU A 57 -10.28 13.46 -4.31
C GLU A 57 -10.06 13.56 -2.79
N GLN A 58 -11.10 13.99 -2.06
CA GLN A 58 -11.00 14.08 -0.60
C GLN A 58 -10.82 12.71 0.05
N GLY A 59 -11.51 11.70 -0.46
CA GLY A 59 -11.37 10.33 0.01
C GLY A 59 -9.96 9.80 -0.21
N ILE A 60 -9.36 10.09 -1.37
CA ILE A 60 -7.99 9.67 -1.69
C ILE A 60 -6.98 10.33 -0.76
N ILE A 61 -7.11 11.65 -0.56
CA ILE A 61 -6.22 12.40 0.34
C ILE A 61 -6.33 11.86 1.76
N LYS A 62 -7.54 11.62 2.23
CA LYS A 62 -7.80 11.07 3.56
C LYS A 62 -7.16 9.68 3.71
N THR A 63 -7.33 8.84 2.70
CA THR A 63 -6.74 7.49 2.67
C THR A 63 -5.22 7.56 2.70
N TYR A 64 -4.63 8.42 1.90
CA TYR A 64 -3.18 8.61 1.86
C TYR A 64 -2.64 9.07 3.22
N ASN A 65 -3.27 10.07 3.82
CA ASN A 65 -2.84 10.59 5.12
C ASN A 65 -2.97 9.53 6.21
N CYS A 66 -4.04 8.76 6.19
CA CYS A 66 -4.25 7.65 7.11
C CYS A 66 -3.16 6.60 6.94
N PHE A 67 -2.84 6.26 5.71
CA PHE A 67 -1.79 5.29 5.39
C PHE A 67 -0.43 5.75 5.92
N VAL A 68 -0.05 7.00 5.63
CA VAL A 68 1.24 7.55 6.06
C VAL A 68 1.35 7.54 7.59
N ARG A 69 0.30 7.98 8.25
CA ARG A 69 0.26 8.03 9.72
C ARG A 69 0.36 6.63 10.33
N SER A 70 -0.38 5.69 9.79
CA SER A 70 -0.37 4.30 10.26
C SER A 70 0.98 3.64 10.03
N PHE A 71 1.60 3.91 8.88
CA PHE A 71 2.92 3.38 8.56
C PHE A 71 3.98 3.92 9.51
N LYS A 72 3.98 5.24 9.77
CA LYS A 72 4.91 5.86 10.71
C LYS A 72 4.75 5.26 12.11
N LYS A 73 3.52 5.08 12.55
CA LYS A 73 3.24 4.49 13.84
C LYS A 73 3.78 3.06 13.93
N ALA A 74 3.53 2.25 12.90
CA ALA A 74 4.00 0.88 12.85
C ALA A 74 5.52 0.80 12.92
N VAL A 75 6.23 1.66 12.16
CA VAL A 75 7.69 1.67 12.17
C VAL A 75 8.23 2.11 13.53
N ASN A 76 7.67 3.16 14.10
CA ASN A 76 8.21 3.74 15.33
C ASN A 76 7.84 2.98 16.60
N GLU A 77 6.61 2.49 16.69
CA GLU A 77 6.10 1.86 17.91
C GLU A 77 6.14 0.34 17.86
N ASP A 78 5.64 -0.23 16.76
CA ASP A 78 5.46 -1.68 16.66
C ASP A 78 6.70 -2.39 16.15
N ILE A 79 7.23 -1.92 15.00
CA ILE A 79 8.38 -2.57 14.36
C ILE A 79 9.68 -2.20 15.08
N GLY A 80 9.80 -0.96 15.56
CA GLY A 80 10.99 -0.53 16.30
C GLY A 80 11.24 -1.37 17.53
N GLY A 81 10.17 -1.72 18.26
CA GLY A 81 10.27 -2.62 19.41
C GLY A 81 10.66 -4.04 19.02
N MET A 82 10.13 -4.52 17.90
CA MET A 82 10.42 -5.86 17.40
C MET A 82 11.88 -6.02 16.98
N ILE A 83 12.49 -4.99 16.41
CA ILE A 83 13.88 -5.06 15.95
C ILE A 83 14.83 -5.37 17.11
N ASN A 84 14.56 -4.85 18.29
CA ASN A 84 15.39 -5.08 19.46
C ASN A 84 15.28 -6.50 20.04
N GLU A 85 14.20 -7.21 19.70
CA GLU A 85 13.91 -8.53 20.22
C GLU A 85 14.16 -9.65 19.21
N ILE A 86 14.51 -9.32 17.96
CA ILE A 86 14.69 -10.31 16.91
C ILE A 86 15.98 -11.08 17.10
N ASP A 87 15.87 -12.41 17.10
CA ASP A 87 16.97 -13.34 17.04
C ASP A 87 17.56 -13.31 15.63
N GLU A 88 18.85 -13.06 15.50
CA GLU A 88 19.52 -12.98 14.19
C GLU A 88 19.35 -14.26 13.37
N GLU A 89 19.38 -15.42 14.01
CA GLU A 89 19.25 -16.70 13.30
C GLU A 89 17.84 -16.94 12.75
N ASN A 90 16.83 -16.52 13.50
CA ASN A 90 15.44 -16.79 13.16
C ASN A 90 14.66 -15.53 12.77
N GLY A 91 15.34 -14.38 12.65
CA GLY A 91 14.69 -13.09 12.42
C GLY A 91 13.82 -13.06 11.19
N VAL A 92 14.29 -13.64 10.07
CA VAL A 92 13.51 -13.68 8.82
C VAL A 92 12.23 -14.48 9.01
N LEU A 93 12.30 -15.62 9.67
CA LEU A 93 11.11 -16.46 9.92
C LEU A 93 10.13 -15.77 10.84
N GLU A 94 10.59 -15.12 11.89
CA GLU A 94 9.73 -14.36 12.80
C GLU A 94 9.00 -13.23 12.10
N LEU A 95 9.74 -12.41 11.35
CA LEU A 95 9.16 -11.30 10.61
C LEU A 95 8.18 -11.78 9.56
N SER A 96 8.53 -12.82 8.81
CA SER A 96 7.67 -13.37 7.77
C SER A 96 6.38 -13.93 8.36
N SER A 97 6.46 -14.63 9.48
CA SER A 97 5.29 -15.19 10.15
C SER A 97 4.33 -14.10 10.62
N LYS A 98 4.86 -13.02 11.19
CA LYS A 98 4.04 -11.89 11.63
C LYS A 98 3.40 -11.17 10.44
N ALA A 99 4.16 -10.97 9.37
CA ALA A 99 3.65 -10.34 8.16
C ALA A 99 2.51 -11.15 7.54
N ILE A 100 2.66 -12.47 7.48
CA ILE A 100 1.63 -13.36 6.95
C ILE A 100 0.37 -13.32 7.82
N ALA A 101 0.54 -13.37 9.14
CA ALA A 101 -0.59 -13.32 10.07
C ALA A 101 -1.36 -12.00 9.93
N LEU A 102 -0.65 -10.88 9.85
CA LEU A 102 -1.26 -9.57 9.69
C LEU A 102 -1.97 -9.46 8.35
N LYS A 103 -1.39 -9.99 7.29
CA LYS A 103 -2.01 -10.02 5.97
C LYS A 103 -3.32 -10.80 5.99
N LEU A 104 -3.32 -11.98 6.60
CA LEU A 104 -4.52 -12.81 6.69
C LEU A 104 -5.64 -12.12 7.47
N LEU A 105 -5.29 -11.42 8.55
CA LEU A 105 -6.26 -10.62 9.30
C LEU A 105 -6.83 -9.49 8.45
N ALA A 106 -5.97 -8.77 7.72
CA ALA A 106 -6.40 -7.67 6.86
C ALA A 106 -7.34 -8.16 5.76
N GLU A 107 -7.06 -9.31 5.17
CA GLU A 107 -7.92 -9.89 4.15
C GLU A 107 -9.31 -10.19 4.67
N LYS A 108 -9.44 -10.59 5.93
CA LYS A 108 -10.74 -10.81 6.56
C LYS A 108 -11.52 -9.52 6.70
N VAL A 109 -10.84 -8.43 7.04
CA VAL A 109 -11.48 -7.11 7.23
C VAL A 109 -11.94 -6.52 5.90
N ILE A 110 -11.18 -6.75 4.84
CA ILE A 110 -11.48 -6.20 3.50
C ILE A 110 -12.79 -6.75 2.91
N ARG A 111 -13.18 -7.96 3.24
CA ARG A 111 -14.38 -8.59 2.70
C ARG A 111 -15.68 -7.96 3.15
#